data_6c2f587e6961a88bc3f4695dfa4735f1
#
_entry.id   6c2f587e6961a88bc3f4695dfa4735f1
#
_cell.length_a   1.000
_cell.length_b   1.000
_cell.length_c   1.000
_cell.angle_alpha   90.00
_cell.angle_beta   90.00
_cell.angle_gamma   90.00
#
_symmetry.space_group_name_H-M   'P 1'
#
loop_
_entity.id
_entity.type
_entity.pdbx_description
1 polymer ?
#
loop_
_entity_poly.entity_id
_entity_poly.type
_entity_poly.pdbx_seq_one_letter_code
_entity_poly.pdbx_strand_id
1 'polypeptide(L)'
;MKKSILIIITLLIIVGIFFIGKNITKDIDTKEKIKSVNLSTDYNIKQVLKDINDLNVNTVNVPIVINIENLNSNNIKIDDSSKNKAIELIKILKSKNIKVILEAYPWIDNGSKYETDYNPKNKERFFKDWEHILDTLIKEIANKYDVDILIVASNFSKLEVYEDNWCDIVKFVKNRFNGEVTYKTSWWYTATWDKKSKENYYKKLNNKVFSKVDFISIAAYFELSDKKENTVKELINCLSSTTIYNRHQNVVEEINNFYKKYNKEIYFAELGFPRKDNAATQPWNSQVSNTENNKEQARCFKAYKDVFQDKKYIKGFSVFAVGEKGNDKYFYPSKESIEVISDWYK
;
A
#
# COMPACT_ATOMS: atom_id res chain seq x y z
N MET A 1 1.76 -61.57 -33.01
CA MET A 1 1.86 -61.13 -31.59
C MET A 1 2.94 -60.08 -31.35
N LYS A 2 4.21 -60.19 -31.76
CA LYS A 2 5.29 -59.20 -31.49
C LYS A 2 5.02 -57.81 -32.08
N LYS A 3 4.41 -57.66 -33.29
CA LYS A 3 4.10 -56.37 -33.90
C LYS A 3 2.97 -55.61 -33.18
N SER A 4 1.96 -56.34 -32.68
CA SER A 4 0.81 -55.76 -31.96
C SER A 4 1.21 -55.23 -30.57
N ILE A 5 2.13 -55.88 -29.91
CA ILE A 5 2.67 -55.43 -28.60
C ILE A 5 3.51 -54.17 -28.76
N LEU A 6 4.31 -54.05 -29.84
CA LEU A 6 5.12 -52.85 -30.11
C LEU A 6 4.26 -51.60 -30.37
N ILE A 7 3.13 -51.76 -31.10
CA ILE A 7 2.20 -50.62 -31.36
C ILE A 7 1.49 -50.17 -30.07
N ILE A 8 1.12 -51.09 -29.17
CA ILE A 8 0.51 -50.72 -27.87
C ILE A 8 1.51 -49.99 -26.96
N ILE A 9 2.77 -50.44 -26.93
CA ILE A 9 3.81 -49.75 -26.15
C ILE A 9 4.08 -48.35 -26.70
N THR A 10 4.13 -48.17 -28.03
CA THR A 10 4.32 -46.85 -28.65
C THR A 10 3.15 -45.90 -28.37
N LEU A 11 1.93 -46.41 -28.41
CA LEU A 11 0.73 -45.64 -28.07
C LEU A 11 0.69 -45.22 -26.59
N LEU A 12 1.09 -46.09 -25.67
CA LEU A 12 1.20 -45.74 -24.23
C LEU A 12 2.29 -44.73 -23.94
N ILE A 13 3.41 -44.75 -24.68
CA ILE A 13 4.47 -43.75 -24.55
C ILE A 13 4.01 -42.37 -25.07
N ILE A 14 3.29 -42.32 -26.20
CA ILE A 14 2.72 -41.09 -26.77
C ILE A 14 1.68 -40.49 -25.84
N VAL A 15 0.79 -41.31 -25.27
CA VAL A 15 -0.22 -40.87 -24.29
C VAL A 15 0.47 -40.40 -23.00
N GLY A 16 1.51 -41.09 -22.53
CA GLY A 16 2.30 -40.69 -21.37
C GLY A 16 3.02 -39.34 -21.57
N ILE A 17 3.57 -39.09 -22.75
CA ILE A 17 4.21 -37.81 -23.11
C ILE A 17 3.14 -36.69 -23.22
N PHE A 18 1.95 -36.98 -23.72
CA PHE A 18 0.83 -36.01 -23.78
C PHE A 18 0.30 -35.65 -22.38
N PHE A 19 0.28 -36.58 -21.43
CA PHE A 19 -0.12 -36.35 -20.05
C PHE A 19 0.99 -35.60 -19.26
N ILE A 20 2.26 -35.89 -19.52
CA ILE A 20 3.38 -35.17 -18.92
C ILE A 20 3.49 -33.77 -19.51
N GLY A 21 3.25 -33.60 -20.83
CA GLY A 21 3.21 -32.27 -21.46
C GLY A 21 2.07 -31.37 -20.98
N LYS A 22 0.91 -31.92 -20.59
CA LYS A 22 -0.21 -31.16 -20.03
C LYS A 22 -0.01 -30.74 -18.57
N ASN A 23 0.89 -31.39 -17.83
CA ASN A 23 1.19 -31.05 -16.44
C ASN A 23 2.41 -30.11 -16.29
N ILE A 24 3.05 -29.66 -17.38
CA ILE A 24 4.22 -28.78 -17.35
C ILE A 24 3.90 -27.34 -17.76
N THR A 25 2.73 -27.06 -18.30
CA THR A 25 2.19 -25.70 -18.24
C THR A 25 1.49 -25.54 -16.88
N LYS A 26 2.27 -25.46 -15.77
CA LYS A 26 1.84 -24.58 -14.70
C LYS A 26 1.65 -23.25 -15.37
N ASP A 27 0.40 -22.87 -15.65
CA ASP A 27 0.03 -21.48 -15.77
C ASP A 27 0.72 -20.79 -14.60
N ILE A 28 1.75 -20.03 -14.89
CA ILE A 28 2.21 -19.02 -13.98
C ILE A 28 1.02 -18.07 -13.98
N ASP A 29 0.08 -18.34 -13.07
CA ASP A 29 -0.99 -17.41 -12.73
C ASP A 29 -0.25 -16.15 -12.22
N THR A 30 0.07 -15.29 -13.17
CA THR A 30 0.64 -13.98 -12.87
C THR A 30 -0.52 -13.19 -12.31
N LYS A 31 -0.77 -13.40 -11.01
CA LYS A 31 -1.79 -12.67 -10.26
C LYS A 31 -1.65 -11.19 -10.63
N GLU A 32 -2.70 -10.63 -11.20
CA GLU A 32 -2.68 -9.24 -11.66
C GLU A 32 -2.27 -8.31 -10.52
N LYS A 33 -1.31 -7.43 -10.78
CA LYS A 33 -0.84 -6.47 -9.76
C LYS A 33 -1.96 -5.51 -9.38
N ILE A 34 -1.96 -5.10 -8.13
CA ILE A 34 -2.82 -4.03 -7.64
C ILE A 34 -2.33 -2.70 -8.22
N LYS A 35 -3.16 -2.08 -9.04
CA LYS A 35 -2.98 -0.77 -9.66
C LYS A 35 -3.97 0.18 -8.99
N SER A 36 -3.55 0.80 -7.89
CA SER A 36 -4.48 1.45 -6.96
C SER A 36 -4.22 2.94 -6.81
N VAL A 37 -5.22 3.62 -6.28
CA VAL A 37 -5.12 5.02 -5.80
C VAL A 37 -5.68 5.12 -4.37
N ASN A 38 -5.11 6.04 -3.60
CA ASN A 38 -5.66 6.49 -2.32
C ASN A 38 -6.54 7.72 -2.55
N LEU A 39 -7.66 7.79 -1.87
CA LEU A 39 -8.54 8.95 -1.92
C LEU A 39 -8.19 9.94 -0.81
N SER A 40 -8.24 11.24 -1.12
CA SER A 40 -8.32 12.27 -0.09
C SER A 40 -9.56 12.06 0.78
N THR A 41 -9.50 12.41 2.06
CA THR A 41 -10.66 12.26 2.97
C THR A 41 -11.89 13.09 2.54
N ASP A 42 -11.65 14.19 1.84
CA ASP A 42 -12.67 15.09 1.28
C ASP A 42 -13.05 14.80 -0.18
N TYR A 43 -12.70 13.62 -0.70
CA TYR A 43 -12.88 13.26 -2.10
C TYR A 43 -14.28 13.50 -2.64
N ASN A 44 -14.36 13.83 -3.94
CA ASN A 44 -15.59 13.91 -4.70
C ASN A 44 -15.77 12.69 -5.58
N ILE A 45 -16.90 11.98 -5.46
CA ILE A 45 -17.15 10.71 -6.17
C ILE A 45 -17.01 10.87 -7.69
N LYS A 46 -17.55 11.95 -8.26
CA LYS A 46 -17.47 12.21 -9.70
C LYS A 46 -16.02 12.41 -10.17
N GLN A 47 -15.21 13.11 -9.36
CA GLN A 47 -13.79 13.29 -9.65
C GLN A 47 -13.03 11.97 -9.52
N VAL A 48 -13.30 11.19 -8.48
CA VAL A 48 -12.70 9.85 -8.31
C VAL A 48 -12.94 8.97 -9.53
N LEU A 49 -14.18 8.93 -10.06
CA LEU A 49 -14.51 8.13 -11.24
C LEU A 49 -13.76 8.59 -12.50
N LYS A 50 -13.51 9.89 -12.62
CA LYS A 50 -12.66 10.43 -13.69
C LYS A 50 -11.21 9.99 -13.51
N ASP A 51 -10.64 10.17 -12.32
CA ASP A 51 -9.25 9.85 -12.01
C ASP A 51 -8.94 8.36 -12.21
N ILE A 52 -9.86 7.48 -11.85
CA ILE A 52 -9.75 6.02 -12.09
C ILE A 52 -9.55 5.71 -13.57
N ASN A 53 -10.34 6.35 -14.43
CA ASN A 53 -10.24 6.16 -15.88
C ASN A 53 -8.93 6.75 -16.44
N ASP A 54 -8.58 7.95 -16.02
CA ASP A 54 -7.39 8.66 -16.52
C ASP A 54 -6.09 7.91 -16.14
N LEU A 55 -6.08 7.19 -15.02
CA LEU A 55 -4.93 6.48 -14.48
C LEU A 55 -4.91 4.97 -14.75
N ASN A 56 -5.92 4.39 -15.42
CA ASN A 56 -6.05 2.94 -15.64
C ASN A 56 -6.04 2.10 -14.35
N VAL A 57 -6.77 2.56 -13.33
CA VAL A 57 -6.83 1.96 -12.00
C VAL A 57 -7.71 0.71 -12.01
N ASN A 58 -7.28 -0.37 -11.36
CA ASN A 58 -8.10 -1.58 -11.14
C ASN A 58 -8.58 -1.73 -9.69
N THR A 59 -8.07 -0.91 -8.77
CA THR A 59 -8.34 -1.01 -7.33
C THR A 59 -8.38 0.39 -6.71
N VAL A 60 -9.28 0.66 -5.76
CA VAL A 60 -9.36 1.95 -5.05
C VAL A 60 -9.26 1.72 -3.54
N ASN A 61 -8.37 2.45 -2.87
CA ASN A 61 -8.34 2.51 -1.41
C ASN A 61 -9.34 3.57 -0.94
N VAL A 62 -10.42 3.10 -0.30
CA VAL A 62 -11.53 3.92 0.19
C VAL A 62 -11.36 4.12 1.69
N PRO A 63 -11.02 5.34 2.16
CA PRO A 63 -10.90 5.64 3.57
C PRO A 63 -12.27 5.81 4.21
N ILE A 64 -12.41 5.30 5.45
CA ILE A 64 -13.47 5.70 6.36
C ILE A 64 -12.82 6.44 7.52
N VAL A 65 -13.17 7.68 7.69
CA VAL A 65 -12.62 8.56 8.71
C VAL A 65 -12.98 8.06 10.10
N ILE A 66 -11.97 7.86 10.93
CA ILE A 66 -12.08 7.60 12.35
C ILE A 66 -11.63 8.87 13.08
N ASN A 67 -12.59 9.63 13.59
CA ASN A 67 -12.33 10.86 14.33
C ASN A 67 -11.63 10.55 15.65
N ILE A 68 -10.48 11.18 15.88
CA ILE A 68 -9.67 11.11 17.10
C ILE A 68 -9.40 12.52 17.59
N GLU A 69 -9.78 12.81 18.82
CA GLU A 69 -9.75 14.17 19.37
C GLU A 69 -8.34 14.79 19.40
N ASN A 70 -7.34 14.01 19.83
CA ASN A 70 -5.94 14.43 19.88
C ASN A 70 -5.00 13.21 19.96
N LEU A 71 -3.67 13.44 19.89
CA LEU A 71 -2.65 12.39 19.87
C LEU A 71 -2.68 11.41 21.07
N ASN A 72 -3.28 11.79 22.18
CA ASN A 72 -3.31 10.97 23.39
C ASN A 72 -4.74 10.51 23.78
N SER A 73 -5.73 10.88 23.01
CA SER A 73 -7.13 10.55 23.28
C SER A 73 -7.42 9.06 23.07
N ASN A 74 -8.27 8.48 23.93
CA ASN A 74 -8.91 7.20 23.68
C ASN A 74 -10.35 7.36 23.13
N ASN A 75 -10.79 8.59 22.86
CA ASN A 75 -12.07 8.84 22.22
C ASN A 75 -11.90 8.72 20.71
N ILE A 76 -12.31 7.57 20.17
CA ILE A 76 -12.23 7.26 18.74
C ILE A 76 -13.62 6.93 18.23
N LYS A 77 -14.03 7.48 17.09
CA LYS A 77 -15.38 7.30 16.53
C LYS A 77 -15.34 7.24 15.01
N ILE A 78 -16.17 6.36 14.45
CA ILE A 78 -16.44 6.36 13.00
C ILE A 78 -17.16 7.67 12.65
N ASP A 79 -16.72 8.35 11.61
CA ASP A 79 -17.44 9.45 11.01
C ASP A 79 -18.54 8.92 10.09
N ASP A 80 -19.80 9.13 10.49
CA ASP A 80 -20.97 8.61 9.76
C ASP A 80 -21.12 9.21 8.35
N SER A 81 -20.72 10.46 8.15
CA SER A 81 -20.75 11.10 6.84
C SER A 81 -19.75 10.44 5.89
N SER A 82 -18.52 10.26 6.35
CA SER A 82 -17.48 9.54 5.62
C SER A 82 -17.90 8.09 5.33
N LYS A 83 -18.47 7.39 6.32
CA LYS A 83 -18.98 6.03 6.17
C LYS A 83 -20.06 5.93 5.08
N ASN A 84 -21.05 6.80 5.10
CA ASN A 84 -22.14 6.79 4.12
C ASN A 84 -21.63 7.10 2.70
N LYS A 85 -20.75 8.08 2.56
CA LYS A 85 -20.10 8.42 1.29
C LYS A 85 -19.25 7.28 0.75
N ALA A 86 -18.52 6.57 1.63
CA ALA A 86 -17.75 5.39 1.25
C ALA A 86 -18.65 4.26 0.74
N ILE A 87 -19.79 4.00 1.39
CA ILE A 87 -20.77 2.99 0.93
C ILE A 87 -21.30 3.34 -0.46
N GLU A 88 -21.63 4.60 -0.73
CA GLU A 88 -22.07 5.04 -2.05
C GLU A 88 -21.00 4.76 -3.12
N LEU A 89 -19.77 5.18 -2.87
CA LEU A 89 -18.67 4.96 -3.80
C LEU A 89 -18.38 3.46 -4.01
N ILE A 90 -18.32 2.66 -2.94
CA ILE A 90 -18.06 1.21 -3.03
C ILE A 90 -19.09 0.52 -3.95
N LYS A 91 -20.38 0.84 -3.82
CA LYS A 91 -21.42 0.29 -4.72
C LYS A 91 -21.13 0.61 -6.19
N ILE A 92 -20.71 1.83 -6.49
CA ILE A 92 -20.36 2.25 -7.86
C ILE A 92 -19.13 1.50 -8.35
N LEU A 93 -18.06 1.42 -7.54
CA LEU A 93 -16.83 0.72 -7.89
C LEU A 93 -17.08 -0.76 -8.18
N LYS A 94 -17.81 -1.45 -7.30
CA LYS A 94 -18.15 -2.87 -7.49
C LYS A 94 -19.02 -3.09 -8.74
N SER A 95 -19.96 -2.19 -9.06
CA SER A 95 -20.72 -2.27 -10.31
C SER A 95 -19.89 -2.12 -11.59
N LYS A 96 -18.67 -1.58 -11.46
CA LYS A 96 -17.69 -1.40 -12.55
C LYS A 96 -16.56 -2.44 -12.52
N ASN A 97 -16.67 -3.46 -11.68
CA ASN A 97 -15.64 -4.49 -11.45
C ASN A 97 -14.29 -3.91 -10.97
N ILE A 98 -14.30 -2.77 -10.29
CA ILE A 98 -13.13 -2.18 -9.62
C ILE A 98 -13.02 -2.79 -8.22
N LYS A 99 -11.83 -3.28 -7.87
CA LYS A 99 -11.55 -3.80 -6.54
C LYS A 99 -11.51 -2.69 -5.51
N VAL A 100 -11.86 -3.02 -4.28
CA VAL A 100 -11.91 -2.07 -3.17
C VAL A 100 -11.00 -2.52 -2.04
N ILE A 101 -10.15 -1.61 -1.61
CA ILE A 101 -9.45 -1.68 -0.33
C ILE A 101 -10.20 -0.77 0.64
N LEU A 102 -10.60 -1.30 1.80
CA LEU A 102 -11.21 -0.51 2.86
C LEU A 102 -10.19 -0.19 3.93
N GLU A 103 -10.13 1.06 4.34
CA GLU A 103 -9.21 1.53 5.37
C GLU A 103 -9.92 2.32 6.45
N ALA A 104 -9.78 1.89 7.72
CA ALA A 104 -10.12 2.72 8.88
C ALA A 104 -9.04 3.79 9.02
N TYR A 105 -9.32 5.02 8.54
CA TYR A 105 -8.34 6.09 8.45
C TYR A 105 -8.39 7.01 9.68
N PRO A 106 -7.32 7.07 10.51
CA PRO A 106 -7.29 7.94 11.69
C PRO A 106 -7.26 9.42 11.30
N TRP A 107 -8.24 10.19 11.76
CA TRP A 107 -8.34 11.63 11.56
C TRP A 107 -8.16 12.35 12.88
N ILE A 108 -6.94 12.76 13.17
CA ILE A 108 -6.52 13.21 14.50
C ILE A 108 -6.50 14.75 14.54
N ASP A 109 -7.15 15.32 15.57
CA ASP A 109 -7.21 16.78 15.77
C ASP A 109 -7.64 17.51 14.47
N ASN A 110 -8.75 17.07 13.90
CA ASN A 110 -9.27 17.55 12.62
C ASN A 110 -8.25 17.48 11.46
N GLY A 111 -7.40 16.45 11.44
CA GLY A 111 -6.38 16.22 10.42
C GLY A 111 -5.11 17.05 10.58
N SER A 112 -4.94 17.76 11.71
CA SER A 112 -3.74 18.55 11.98
C SER A 112 -2.55 17.74 12.48
N LYS A 113 -2.78 16.48 12.89
CA LYS A 113 -1.77 15.57 13.45
C LYS A 113 -1.68 14.28 12.66
N TYR A 114 -0.46 13.76 12.60
CA TYR A 114 -0.19 12.50 11.90
C TYR A 114 -0.48 11.28 12.78
N GLU A 115 -0.98 10.23 12.17
CA GLU A 115 -1.24 8.93 12.79
C GLU A 115 0.04 8.25 13.30
N THR A 116 1.19 8.57 12.71
CA THR A 116 2.52 8.10 13.15
C THR A 116 2.87 8.55 14.56
N ASP A 117 2.30 9.68 15.02
CA ASP A 117 2.54 10.25 16.34
C ASP A 117 1.47 9.89 17.37
N TYR A 118 0.40 9.23 16.93
CA TYR A 118 -0.69 8.84 17.81
C TYR A 118 -0.24 7.86 18.88
N ASN A 119 -0.52 8.22 20.14
CA ASN A 119 -0.08 7.46 21.30
C ASN A 119 -1.12 7.57 22.45
N PRO A 120 -2.28 6.89 22.36
CA PRO A 120 -3.36 6.99 23.33
C PRO A 120 -2.90 6.66 24.73
N LYS A 121 -3.48 7.30 25.75
CA LYS A 121 -3.09 7.11 27.17
C LYS A 121 -3.30 5.67 27.61
N ASN A 122 -4.43 5.04 27.27
CA ASN A 122 -4.75 3.67 27.60
C ASN A 122 -4.70 2.78 26.35
N LYS A 123 -3.64 1.97 26.20
CA LYS A 123 -3.42 1.10 25.05
C LYS A 123 -4.42 -0.03 24.97
N GLU A 124 -4.72 -0.67 26.11
CA GLU A 124 -5.68 -1.77 26.19
C GLU A 124 -7.06 -1.33 25.70
N ARG A 125 -7.54 -0.18 26.21
CA ARG A 125 -8.79 0.42 25.75
C ARG A 125 -8.76 0.73 24.25
N PHE A 126 -7.66 1.30 23.75
CA PHE A 126 -7.52 1.60 22.33
C PHE A 126 -7.70 0.33 21.49
N PHE A 127 -6.98 -0.75 21.77
CA PHE A 127 -7.06 -1.99 20.99
C PHE A 127 -8.46 -2.59 21.01
N LYS A 128 -9.15 -2.54 22.15
CA LYS A 128 -10.55 -2.98 22.28
C LYS A 128 -11.50 -2.12 21.43
N ASP A 129 -11.37 -0.80 21.51
CA ASP A 129 -12.22 0.13 20.79
C ASP A 129 -11.93 0.05 19.29
N TRP A 130 -10.66 -0.14 18.88
CA TRP A 130 -10.26 -0.32 17.49
C TRP A 130 -10.78 -1.64 16.90
N GLU A 131 -10.73 -2.72 17.65
CA GLU A 131 -11.35 -4.00 17.25
C GLU A 131 -12.85 -3.83 17.00
N HIS A 132 -13.56 -3.11 17.89
CA HIS A 132 -14.98 -2.81 17.72
C HIS A 132 -15.27 -1.98 16.44
N ILE A 133 -14.42 -0.99 16.13
CA ILE A 133 -14.51 -0.22 14.88
C ILE A 133 -14.38 -1.16 13.68
N LEU A 134 -13.34 -2.00 13.66
CA LEU A 134 -13.14 -2.94 12.55
C LEU A 134 -14.29 -3.94 12.42
N ASP A 135 -14.83 -4.45 13.53
CA ASP A 135 -16.02 -5.33 13.51
C ASP A 135 -17.22 -4.66 12.88
N THR A 136 -17.46 -3.39 13.22
CA THR A 136 -18.53 -2.57 12.64
C THR A 136 -18.33 -2.41 11.13
N LEU A 137 -17.12 -2.05 10.69
CA LEU A 137 -16.81 -1.87 9.27
C LEU A 137 -16.94 -3.19 8.49
N ILE A 138 -16.54 -4.31 9.08
CA ILE A 138 -16.68 -5.64 8.47
C ILE A 138 -18.17 -5.98 8.26
N LYS A 139 -19.00 -5.83 9.30
CA LYS A 139 -20.41 -6.20 9.27
C LYS A 139 -21.23 -5.29 8.38
N GLU A 140 -21.04 -3.98 8.51
CA GLU A 140 -21.89 -2.99 7.83
C GLU A 140 -21.46 -2.73 6.39
N ILE A 141 -20.17 -2.94 6.06
CA ILE A 141 -19.61 -2.55 4.78
C ILE A 141 -18.87 -3.70 4.09
N ALA A 142 -17.78 -4.20 4.70
CA ALA A 142 -16.83 -5.02 3.97
C ALA A 142 -17.45 -6.32 3.45
N ASN A 143 -18.13 -7.09 4.28
CA ASN A 143 -18.80 -8.32 3.84
C ASN A 143 -20.08 -8.03 3.06
N LYS A 144 -20.79 -6.95 3.39
CA LYS A 144 -22.06 -6.61 2.76
C LYS A 144 -21.92 -6.17 1.30
N TYR A 145 -20.80 -5.51 0.98
CA TYR A 145 -20.53 -4.96 -0.36
C TYR A 145 -19.34 -5.63 -1.05
N ASP A 146 -18.94 -6.81 -0.56
CA ASP A 146 -17.90 -7.64 -1.17
C ASP A 146 -16.59 -6.88 -1.38
N VAL A 147 -16.09 -6.21 -0.33
CA VAL A 147 -14.79 -5.54 -0.31
C VAL A 147 -13.69 -6.59 -0.47
N ASP A 148 -12.66 -6.28 -1.23
CA ASP A 148 -11.62 -7.25 -1.58
C ASP A 148 -10.49 -7.31 -0.55
N ILE A 149 -10.15 -6.17 0.06
CA ILE A 149 -9.00 -6.03 0.99
C ILE A 149 -9.37 -5.13 2.16
N LEU A 150 -8.93 -5.49 3.37
CA LEU A 150 -9.06 -4.66 4.57
C LEU A 150 -7.68 -4.33 5.15
N ILE A 151 -7.40 -3.03 5.34
CA ILE A 151 -6.23 -2.53 6.06
C ILE A 151 -6.61 -2.41 7.54
N VAL A 152 -5.99 -3.22 8.41
CA VAL A 152 -6.33 -3.26 9.84
C VAL A 152 -5.67 -2.16 10.68
N ALA A 153 -4.62 -1.53 10.15
CA ALA A 153 -3.92 -0.42 10.82
C ALA A 153 -3.36 0.53 9.76
N SER A 154 -3.40 1.83 10.05
CA SER A 154 -2.94 2.90 9.18
C SER A 154 -1.81 3.66 9.86
N ASN A 155 -0.55 3.29 9.55
CA ASN A 155 0.67 4.01 9.95
C ASN A 155 0.85 4.29 11.45
N PHE A 156 0.30 3.49 12.36
CA PHE A 156 0.39 3.67 13.81
C PHE A 156 1.78 3.38 14.38
N SER A 157 2.80 4.17 14.02
CA SER A 157 4.21 3.89 14.36
C SER A 157 4.49 3.76 15.85
N LYS A 158 3.84 4.57 16.70
CA LYS A 158 3.98 4.48 18.16
C LYS A 158 3.32 3.24 18.77
N LEU A 159 2.35 2.66 18.08
CA LEU A 159 1.63 1.46 18.52
C LEU A 159 2.16 0.18 17.88
N GLU A 160 3.05 0.26 16.90
CA GLU A 160 3.61 -0.90 16.19
C GLU A 160 4.37 -1.86 17.13
N VAL A 161 4.85 -1.36 18.26
CA VAL A 161 5.53 -2.17 19.30
C VAL A 161 4.62 -3.14 20.05
N TYR A 162 3.31 -2.94 19.98
CA TYR A 162 2.31 -3.82 20.61
C TYR A 162 1.96 -4.99 19.67
N GLU A 163 2.97 -5.77 19.31
CA GLU A 163 2.90 -6.81 18.28
C GLU A 163 1.80 -7.85 18.55
N ASP A 164 1.67 -8.30 19.79
CA ASP A 164 0.68 -9.33 20.16
C ASP A 164 -0.74 -8.80 19.98
N ASN A 165 -1.02 -7.56 20.40
CA ASN A 165 -2.32 -6.93 20.18
C ASN A 165 -2.67 -6.82 18.69
N TRP A 166 -1.70 -6.43 17.85
CA TRP A 166 -1.93 -6.38 16.41
C TRP A 166 -2.12 -7.77 15.79
N CYS A 167 -1.40 -8.78 16.28
CA CYS A 167 -1.62 -10.17 15.85
C CYS A 167 -3.03 -10.66 16.20
N ASP A 168 -3.54 -10.30 17.38
CA ASP A 168 -4.90 -10.64 17.81
C ASP A 168 -5.94 -9.93 16.94
N ILE A 169 -5.75 -8.64 16.63
CA ILE A 169 -6.61 -7.89 15.70
C ILE A 169 -6.62 -8.54 14.31
N VAL A 170 -5.46 -8.89 13.75
CA VAL A 170 -5.40 -9.57 12.44
C VAL A 170 -6.15 -10.90 12.48
N LYS A 171 -5.95 -11.69 13.53
CA LYS A 171 -6.68 -12.96 13.73
C LYS A 171 -8.18 -12.73 13.86
N PHE A 172 -8.60 -11.74 14.65
CA PHE A 172 -10.01 -11.36 14.80
C PHE A 172 -10.66 -11.02 13.46
N VAL A 173 -9.99 -10.17 12.65
CA VAL A 173 -10.47 -9.75 11.34
C VAL A 173 -10.56 -10.94 10.38
N LYS A 174 -9.51 -11.77 10.28
CA LYS A 174 -9.48 -12.95 9.40
C LYS A 174 -10.57 -13.97 9.70
N ASN A 175 -11.05 -14.04 10.93
CA ASN A 175 -12.15 -14.92 11.30
C ASN A 175 -13.53 -14.37 10.91
N ARG A 176 -13.63 -13.13 10.43
CA ARG A 176 -14.90 -12.41 10.18
C ARG A 176 -15.01 -11.79 8.79
N PHE A 177 -13.88 -11.55 8.15
CA PHE A 177 -13.79 -10.92 6.84
C PHE A 177 -13.39 -11.95 5.79
N ASN A 178 -14.05 -11.91 4.62
CA ASN A 178 -13.85 -12.90 3.55
C ASN A 178 -12.73 -12.54 2.56
N GLY A 179 -12.24 -11.29 2.60
CA GLY A 179 -11.17 -10.80 1.71
C GLY A 179 -9.76 -10.92 2.29
N GLU A 180 -8.79 -10.35 1.60
CA GLU A 180 -7.39 -10.29 2.06
C GLU A 180 -7.21 -9.24 3.17
N VAL A 181 -6.38 -9.55 4.14
CA VAL A 181 -6.12 -8.70 5.32
C VAL A 181 -4.66 -8.26 5.33
N THR A 182 -4.42 -6.96 5.48
CA THR A 182 -3.08 -6.40 5.55
C THR A 182 -2.93 -5.38 6.68
N TYR A 183 -1.68 -5.17 7.10
CA TYR A 183 -1.26 -4.16 8.06
C TYR A 183 -0.39 -3.14 7.34
N LYS A 184 -0.76 -1.85 7.37
CA LYS A 184 0.01 -0.78 6.75
C LYS A 184 0.99 -0.17 7.76
N THR A 185 2.29 -0.36 7.51
CA THR A 185 3.38 0.25 8.27
C THR A 185 3.93 1.48 7.57
N SER A 186 4.43 2.44 8.34
CA SER A 186 5.14 3.61 7.80
C SER A 186 6.50 3.23 7.24
N TRP A 187 7.01 4.07 6.33
CA TRP A 187 8.40 4.03 5.89
C TRP A 187 9.35 4.20 7.08
N TRP A 188 10.61 3.93 6.83
CA TRP A 188 11.70 4.06 7.79
C TRP A 188 12.94 4.62 7.10
N TYR A 189 13.92 5.02 7.90
CA TYR A 189 15.25 5.26 7.37
C TYR A 189 16.30 4.40 8.10
N THR A 190 17.39 4.12 7.40
CA THR A 190 18.64 3.64 7.97
C THR A 190 19.76 4.57 7.50
N ALA A 191 20.84 4.64 8.28
CA ALA A 191 22.02 5.38 7.86
C ALA A 191 23.28 4.60 8.23
N THR A 192 24.31 4.70 7.40
CA THR A 192 25.58 3.98 7.64
C THR A 192 26.26 4.43 8.95
N TRP A 193 26.04 5.68 9.34
CA TRP A 193 26.59 6.33 10.53
C TRP A 193 25.64 6.29 11.76
N ASP A 194 24.36 5.90 11.59
CA ASP A 194 23.38 5.85 12.68
C ASP A 194 22.99 4.40 13.03
N LYS A 195 23.67 3.86 14.04
CA LYS A 195 23.38 2.50 14.55
C LYS A 195 21.92 2.37 15.02
N LYS A 196 21.37 3.42 15.62
CA LYS A 196 19.99 3.39 16.15
C LYS A 196 18.94 3.24 15.07
N SER A 197 19.12 3.91 13.92
CA SER A 197 18.21 3.76 12.77
C SER A 197 18.20 2.31 12.25
N LYS A 198 19.37 1.67 12.20
CA LYS A 198 19.48 0.24 11.82
C LYS A 198 18.79 -0.68 12.84
N GLU A 199 18.96 -0.46 14.13
CA GLU A 199 18.27 -1.21 15.17
C GLU A 199 16.75 -1.07 15.06
N ASN A 200 16.26 0.15 14.79
CA ASN A 200 14.83 0.40 14.58
C ASN A 200 14.29 -0.32 13.34
N TYR A 201 15.04 -0.31 12.23
CA TYR A 201 14.70 -1.09 11.04
C TYR A 201 14.62 -2.59 11.36
N TYR A 202 15.60 -3.16 12.06
CA TYR A 202 15.57 -4.57 12.42
C TYR A 202 14.43 -4.91 13.38
N LYS A 203 14.05 -4.01 14.29
CA LYS A 203 12.84 -4.19 15.11
C LYS A 203 11.60 -4.25 14.24
N LYS A 204 11.45 -3.30 13.32
CA LYS A 204 10.35 -3.28 12.35
C LYS A 204 10.34 -4.56 11.50
N LEU A 205 11.46 -4.95 10.90
CA LEU A 205 11.60 -6.15 10.08
C LEU A 205 11.25 -7.44 10.87
N ASN A 206 11.45 -7.44 12.19
CA ASN A 206 11.18 -8.60 13.05
C ASN A 206 9.77 -8.61 13.65
N ASN A 207 8.94 -7.60 13.39
CA ASN A 207 7.60 -7.52 13.98
C ASN A 207 6.72 -8.69 13.54
N LYS A 208 6.15 -9.40 14.53
CA LYS A 208 5.37 -10.63 14.33
C LYS A 208 4.13 -10.43 13.45
N VAL A 209 3.55 -9.23 13.44
CA VAL A 209 2.32 -8.91 12.70
C VAL A 209 2.46 -9.25 11.21
N PHE A 210 3.65 -9.04 10.62
CA PHE A 210 3.88 -9.33 9.21
C PHE A 210 3.79 -10.82 8.84
N SER A 211 3.96 -11.71 9.84
CA SER A 211 3.72 -13.15 9.65
C SER A 211 2.23 -13.51 9.57
N LYS A 212 1.33 -12.65 10.07
CA LYS A 212 -0.11 -12.94 10.23
C LYS A 212 -0.97 -12.40 9.08
N VAL A 213 -0.54 -11.34 8.42
CA VAL A 213 -1.26 -10.72 7.28
C VAL A 213 -1.15 -11.55 5.99
N ASP A 214 -1.95 -11.26 4.99
CA ASP A 214 -1.88 -11.97 3.71
C ASP A 214 -0.76 -11.43 2.82
N PHE A 215 -0.50 -10.13 2.89
CA PHE A 215 0.63 -9.43 2.28
C PHE A 215 1.02 -8.23 3.15
N ILE A 216 2.21 -7.66 2.91
CA ILE A 216 2.76 -6.56 3.71
C ILE A 216 2.50 -5.23 3.01
N SER A 217 1.86 -4.28 3.69
CA SER A 217 1.59 -2.94 3.17
C SER A 217 2.54 -1.90 3.77
N ILE A 218 3.08 -1.03 2.93
CA ILE A 218 4.04 0.01 3.31
C ILE A 218 3.55 1.36 2.76
N ALA A 219 3.47 2.38 3.62
CA ALA A 219 3.41 3.77 3.17
C ALA A 219 4.83 4.18 2.75
N ALA A 220 5.07 4.26 1.43
CA ALA A 220 6.42 4.25 0.85
C ALA A 220 6.98 5.67 0.61
N TYR A 221 6.97 6.51 1.63
CA TYR A 221 7.53 7.88 1.56
C TYR A 221 9.01 7.92 1.88
N PHE A 222 9.82 7.04 1.27
CA PHE A 222 11.25 7.00 1.50
C PHE A 222 11.93 8.27 0.99
N GLU A 223 12.71 8.90 1.86
CA GLU A 223 13.51 10.08 1.56
C GLU A 223 14.75 9.66 0.77
N LEU A 224 14.90 10.15 -0.47
CA LEU A 224 15.89 9.63 -1.41
C LEU A 224 17.09 10.56 -1.63
N SER A 225 16.81 11.84 -1.89
CA SER A 225 17.80 12.79 -2.37
C SER A 225 17.66 14.13 -1.67
N ASP A 226 18.79 14.81 -1.45
CA ASP A 226 18.87 16.18 -0.95
C ASP A 226 18.83 17.26 -2.04
N LYS A 227 18.72 16.83 -3.31
CA LYS A 227 18.65 17.75 -4.45
C LYS A 227 17.27 18.35 -4.59
N LYS A 228 17.25 19.62 -5.02
CA LYS A 228 16.03 20.34 -5.39
C LYS A 228 15.28 19.67 -6.53
N GLU A 229 16.03 19.23 -7.57
CA GLU A 229 15.57 18.54 -8.76
C GLU A 229 16.52 17.38 -9.07
N ASN A 230 15.94 16.29 -9.57
CA ASN A 230 16.66 15.08 -9.88
C ASN A 230 16.36 14.61 -11.32
N THR A 231 17.27 13.91 -11.93
CA THR A 231 16.97 13.07 -13.10
C THR A 231 16.39 11.73 -12.63
N VAL A 232 15.66 11.03 -13.49
CA VAL A 232 15.15 9.67 -13.21
C VAL A 232 16.30 8.72 -12.84
N LYS A 233 17.44 8.80 -13.55
CA LYS A 233 18.62 7.98 -13.27
C LYS A 233 19.19 8.22 -11.87
N GLU A 234 19.25 9.46 -11.42
CA GLU A 234 19.70 9.80 -10.07
C GLU A 234 18.76 9.20 -9.02
N LEU A 235 17.44 9.32 -9.20
CA LEU A 235 16.45 8.75 -8.29
C LEU A 235 16.51 7.22 -8.26
N ILE A 236 16.72 6.55 -9.39
CA ILE A 236 16.94 5.10 -9.45
C ILE A 236 18.19 4.72 -8.64
N ASN A 237 19.29 5.46 -8.78
CA ASN A 237 20.48 5.23 -7.98
C ASN A 237 20.22 5.47 -6.48
N CYS A 238 19.47 6.52 -6.13
CA CYS A 238 19.12 6.83 -4.74
C CYS A 238 18.24 5.73 -4.10
N LEU A 239 17.41 5.02 -4.85
CA LEU A 239 16.66 3.87 -4.31
C LEU A 239 17.60 2.73 -3.85
N SER A 240 18.78 2.62 -4.43
CA SER A 240 19.81 1.65 -4.00
C SER A 240 20.83 2.23 -3.01
N SER A 241 20.99 3.56 -2.96
CA SER A 241 21.86 4.27 -2.01
C SER A 241 21.44 5.72 -1.92
N THR A 242 20.66 6.06 -0.89
CA THR A 242 20.12 7.41 -0.70
C THR A 242 21.23 8.43 -0.45
N THR A 243 21.13 9.62 -1.04
CA THR A 243 22.08 10.72 -0.82
C THR A 243 21.65 11.63 0.32
N ILE A 244 20.35 11.65 0.64
CA ILE A 244 19.80 12.47 1.72
C ILE A 244 20.59 12.28 3.02
N TYR A 245 21.12 13.37 3.59
CA TYR A 245 21.92 13.35 4.83
C TYR A 245 23.07 12.32 4.85
N ASN A 246 23.61 11.95 3.69
CA ASN A 246 24.64 10.89 3.55
C ASN A 246 24.22 9.56 4.21
N ARG A 247 22.96 9.20 4.16
CA ARG A 247 22.46 7.97 4.81
C ARG A 247 22.95 6.69 4.12
N HIS A 248 23.06 6.71 2.81
CA HIS A 248 23.41 5.53 1.98
C HIS A 248 22.48 4.32 2.26
N GLN A 249 21.20 4.61 2.51
CA GLN A 249 20.18 3.57 2.70
C GLN A 249 19.93 2.85 1.38
N ASN A 250 19.87 1.52 1.41
CA ASN A 250 19.44 0.72 0.28
C ASN A 250 17.96 0.34 0.44
N VAL A 251 17.07 1.21 -0.03
CA VAL A 251 15.61 1.05 0.09
C VAL A 251 15.13 -0.22 -0.61
N VAL A 252 15.68 -0.52 -1.80
CA VAL A 252 15.31 -1.72 -2.59
C VAL A 252 15.63 -3.00 -1.82
N GLU A 253 16.81 -3.08 -1.24
CA GLU A 253 17.24 -4.26 -0.48
C GLU A 253 16.43 -4.41 0.82
N GLU A 254 16.23 -3.31 1.55
CA GLU A 254 15.50 -3.33 2.81
C GLU A 254 14.03 -3.74 2.62
N ILE A 255 13.37 -3.30 1.56
CA ILE A 255 12.02 -3.76 1.19
C ILE A 255 12.05 -5.26 0.83
N ASN A 256 13.02 -5.70 0.04
CA ASN A 256 13.16 -7.10 -0.34
C ASN A 256 13.43 -8.02 0.87
N ASN A 257 14.04 -7.51 1.93
CA ASN A 257 14.26 -8.28 3.16
C ASN A 257 12.95 -8.66 3.86
N PHE A 258 11.91 -7.83 3.79
CA PHE A 258 10.57 -8.22 4.27
C PHE A 258 10.01 -9.39 3.47
N TYR A 259 10.10 -9.34 2.15
CA TYR A 259 9.68 -10.45 1.30
C TYR A 259 10.46 -11.73 1.61
N LYS A 260 11.80 -11.65 1.64
CA LYS A 260 12.67 -12.81 1.94
C LYS A 260 12.35 -13.44 3.30
N LYS A 261 12.06 -12.59 4.29
CA LYS A 261 11.82 -13.07 5.65
C LYS A 261 10.46 -13.75 5.82
N TYR A 262 9.41 -13.16 5.24
CA TYR A 262 8.03 -13.60 5.47
C TYR A 262 7.44 -14.39 4.30
N ASN A 263 8.11 -14.43 3.16
CA ASN A 263 7.60 -14.97 1.90
C ASN A 263 6.21 -14.41 1.56
N LYS A 264 6.03 -13.09 1.76
CA LYS A 264 4.78 -12.37 1.50
C LYS A 264 5.07 -11.20 0.57
N GLU A 265 4.19 -11.02 -0.42
CA GLU A 265 4.30 -9.90 -1.36
C GLU A 265 4.22 -8.56 -0.62
N ILE A 266 4.86 -7.56 -1.20
CA ILE A 266 4.90 -6.19 -0.69
C ILE A 266 3.96 -5.31 -1.53
N TYR A 267 3.11 -4.57 -0.87
CA TYR A 267 2.23 -3.59 -1.48
C TYR A 267 2.61 -2.18 -1.00
N PHE A 268 2.89 -1.28 -1.92
CA PHE A 268 3.07 0.13 -1.59
C PHE A 268 1.69 0.78 -1.44
N ALA A 269 1.16 0.68 -0.23
CA ALA A 269 -0.19 1.13 0.08
C ALA A 269 -0.37 2.65 0.02
N GLU A 270 0.73 3.38 0.09
CA GLU A 270 0.82 4.79 -0.22
C GLU A 270 2.13 5.05 -0.94
N LEU A 271 2.04 5.61 -2.14
CA LEU A 271 3.17 6.10 -2.92
C LEU A 271 2.82 7.48 -3.44
N GLY A 272 3.39 8.51 -2.84
CA GLY A 272 3.07 9.89 -3.15
C GLY A 272 4.28 10.81 -3.13
N PHE A 273 4.22 11.85 -3.95
CA PHE A 273 5.21 12.89 -4.03
C PHE A 273 4.50 14.24 -4.25
N PRO A 274 4.84 15.30 -3.52
CA PRO A 274 4.26 16.61 -3.77
C PRO A 274 4.71 17.16 -5.13
N ARG A 275 3.85 17.94 -5.80
CA ARG A 275 4.20 18.65 -7.04
C ARG A 275 5.08 19.86 -6.75
N LYS A 276 6.25 19.60 -6.15
CA LYS A 276 7.14 20.65 -5.66
C LYS A 276 8.60 20.30 -5.88
N ASP A 277 9.44 21.32 -5.88
CA ASP A 277 10.86 21.11 -5.68
C ASP A 277 11.11 20.33 -4.38
N ASN A 278 12.19 19.58 -4.31
CA ASN A 278 12.53 18.73 -3.17
C ASN A 278 11.53 17.59 -2.89
N ALA A 279 10.70 17.20 -3.86
CA ALA A 279 9.73 16.11 -3.68
C ALA A 279 10.37 14.77 -3.25
N ALA A 280 11.60 14.51 -3.67
CA ALA A 280 12.36 13.32 -3.28
C ALA A 280 13.08 13.46 -1.92
N THR A 281 13.13 14.67 -1.36
CA THR A 281 13.77 14.96 -0.06
C THR A 281 12.86 14.62 1.11
N GLN A 282 11.60 15.05 1.03
CA GLN A 282 10.56 14.78 2.02
C GLN A 282 9.25 14.46 1.29
N PRO A 283 9.12 13.26 0.71
CA PRO A 283 7.98 12.91 -0.12
C PRO A 283 6.63 12.94 0.61
N TRP A 284 6.63 12.85 1.93
CA TRP A 284 5.46 12.93 2.80
C TRP A 284 5.02 14.38 3.11
N ASN A 285 5.86 15.40 2.82
CA ASN A 285 5.64 16.78 3.23
C ASN A 285 5.08 17.63 2.07
N SER A 286 3.80 17.95 2.11
CA SER A 286 3.15 18.83 1.11
C SER A 286 3.71 20.25 1.10
N GLN A 287 4.45 20.66 2.14
CA GLN A 287 5.03 21.99 2.30
C GLN A 287 6.58 22.00 2.18
N VAL A 288 7.16 20.96 1.58
CA VAL A 288 8.61 20.80 1.42
C VAL A 288 9.28 21.96 0.67
N SER A 289 8.55 22.64 -0.20
CA SER A 289 8.98 23.83 -0.96
C SER A 289 7.82 24.74 -1.29
N ASN A 290 8.09 26.00 -1.57
CA ASN A 290 7.11 26.95 -2.11
C ASN A 290 7.03 26.91 -3.64
N THR A 291 7.99 26.28 -4.32
CA THR A 291 8.07 26.20 -5.78
C THR A 291 7.35 24.96 -6.30
N GLU A 292 6.37 25.14 -7.17
CA GLU A 292 5.70 24.03 -7.85
C GLU A 292 6.64 23.39 -8.90
N ASN A 293 6.70 22.05 -8.92
CA ASN A 293 7.50 21.28 -9.85
C ASN A 293 6.82 19.96 -10.24
N ASN A 294 5.95 20.04 -11.24
CA ASN A 294 5.21 18.90 -11.76
C ASN A 294 6.12 17.81 -12.35
N LYS A 295 7.24 18.22 -12.98
CA LYS A 295 8.19 17.29 -13.58
C LYS A 295 8.96 16.49 -12.53
N GLU A 296 9.26 17.08 -11.36
CA GLU A 296 9.92 16.35 -10.28
C GLU A 296 9.01 15.26 -9.73
N GLN A 297 7.73 15.54 -9.52
CA GLN A 297 6.75 14.53 -9.14
C GLN A 297 6.73 13.36 -10.14
N ALA A 298 6.65 13.66 -11.43
CA ALA A 298 6.62 12.64 -12.48
C ALA A 298 7.91 11.79 -12.53
N ARG A 299 9.08 12.42 -12.34
CA ARG A 299 10.37 11.70 -12.26
C ARG A 299 10.45 10.75 -11.07
N CYS A 300 9.88 11.15 -9.91
CA CYS A 300 9.80 10.29 -8.75
C CYS A 300 8.95 9.04 -9.04
N PHE A 301 7.74 9.18 -9.59
CA PHE A 301 6.92 8.04 -10.00
C PHE A 301 7.62 7.17 -11.04
N LYS A 302 8.27 7.79 -12.03
CA LYS A 302 9.01 7.04 -13.06
C LYS A 302 10.15 6.21 -12.49
N ALA A 303 10.88 6.72 -11.51
CA ALA A 303 11.96 5.98 -10.86
C ALA A 303 11.43 4.75 -10.09
N TYR A 304 10.33 4.90 -9.35
CA TYR A 304 9.69 3.76 -8.66
C TYR A 304 9.14 2.73 -9.66
N LYS A 305 8.49 3.18 -10.73
CA LYS A 305 8.07 2.30 -11.84
C LYS A 305 9.25 1.47 -12.34
N ASP A 306 10.32 2.13 -12.77
CA ASP A 306 11.46 1.47 -13.41
C ASP A 306 12.20 0.48 -12.49
N VAL A 307 12.18 0.74 -11.18
CA VAL A 307 12.83 -0.15 -10.19
C VAL A 307 11.94 -1.31 -9.75
N PHE A 308 10.63 -1.09 -9.59
CA PHE A 308 9.78 -2.04 -8.87
C PHE A 308 8.73 -2.75 -9.73
N GLN A 309 8.36 -2.24 -10.91
CA GLN A 309 7.26 -2.81 -11.70
C GLN A 309 7.44 -4.30 -12.02
N ASP A 310 8.67 -4.74 -12.31
CA ASP A 310 8.98 -6.11 -12.72
C ASP A 310 9.41 -7.02 -11.56
N LYS A 311 9.45 -6.49 -10.34
CA LYS A 311 9.78 -7.30 -9.16
C LYS A 311 8.61 -8.22 -8.82
N LYS A 312 8.84 -9.54 -8.84
CA LYS A 312 7.83 -10.56 -8.55
C LYS A 312 7.27 -10.47 -7.12
N TYR A 313 8.06 -9.93 -6.19
CA TYR A 313 7.65 -9.75 -4.81
C TYR A 313 6.80 -8.50 -4.56
N ILE A 314 6.59 -7.66 -5.56
CA ILE A 314 5.71 -6.49 -5.46
C ILE A 314 4.30 -6.86 -5.91
N LYS A 315 3.35 -6.80 -4.99
CA LYS A 315 1.91 -7.03 -5.21
C LYS A 315 1.25 -5.90 -5.98
N GLY A 316 1.73 -4.67 -5.78
CA GLY A 316 1.18 -3.49 -6.45
C GLY A 316 1.52 -2.18 -5.77
N PHE A 317 0.84 -1.12 -6.23
CA PHE A 317 1.09 0.26 -5.84
C PHE A 317 -0.22 1.02 -5.69
N SER A 318 -0.27 1.94 -4.73
CA SER A 318 -1.38 2.89 -4.55
C SER A 318 -0.86 4.31 -4.61
N VAL A 319 -1.23 5.03 -5.65
CA VAL A 319 -0.84 6.44 -5.80
C VAL A 319 -1.59 7.29 -4.79
N PHE A 320 -0.88 8.05 -3.99
CA PHE A 320 -1.43 9.03 -3.06
C PHE A 320 -1.27 10.44 -3.67
N ALA A 321 -2.33 11.24 -3.86
CA ALA A 321 -3.72 10.97 -3.64
C ALA A 321 -4.55 11.46 -4.84
N VAL A 322 -5.81 11.05 -4.92
CA VAL A 322 -6.74 11.52 -5.97
C VAL A 322 -8.10 11.90 -5.35
N GLY A 323 -9.01 12.48 -6.14
CA GLY A 323 -10.42 12.63 -5.83
C GLY A 323 -10.91 14.06 -5.60
N GLU A 324 -10.14 14.99 -5.07
CA GLU A 324 -10.57 16.38 -4.86
C GLU A 324 -9.40 17.33 -4.54
N LYS A 325 -9.71 18.63 -4.43
CA LYS A 325 -8.78 19.72 -4.12
C LYS A 325 -8.81 20.09 -2.63
N GLY A 326 -8.39 19.17 -1.76
CA GLY A 326 -8.30 19.41 -0.32
C GLY A 326 -6.87 19.67 0.16
N ASN A 327 -6.59 19.23 1.37
CA ASN A 327 -5.26 19.31 1.97
C ASN A 327 -4.22 18.54 1.17
N ASP A 328 -4.64 17.47 0.49
CA ASP A 328 -3.79 16.61 -0.34
C ASP A 328 -3.54 17.12 -1.76
N LYS A 329 -4.08 18.30 -2.11
CA LYS A 329 -4.03 18.87 -3.48
C LYS A 329 -2.63 18.91 -4.10
N TYR A 330 -1.58 19.05 -3.29
CA TYR A 330 -0.20 19.07 -3.76
C TYR A 330 0.34 17.68 -4.14
N PHE A 331 -0.31 16.61 -3.69
CA PHE A 331 0.00 15.24 -4.07
C PHE A 331 -0.75 14.77 -5.32
N TYR A 332 -1.80 15.49 -5.75
CA TYR A 332 -2.55 15.07 -6.93
C TYR A 332 -1.62 14.98 -8.15
N PRO A 333 -1.74 13.90 -8.95
CA PRO A 333 -0.88 13.72 -10.10
C PRO A 333 -0.97 14.89 -11.05
N SER A 334 0.18 15.48 -11.40
CA SER A 334 0.30 16.44 -12.49
C SER A 334 0.01 15.77 -13.82
N LYS A 335 -0.15 16.55 -14.89
CA LYS A 335 -0.34 15.99 -16.24
C LYS A 335 0.80 15.03 -16.59
N GLU A 336 2.04 15.41 -16.32
CA GLU A 336 3.23 14.59 -16.55
C GLU A 336 3.22 13.31 -15.71
N SER A 337 2.72 13.38 -14.46
CA SER A 337 2.58 12.22 -13.59
C SER A 337 1.47 11.29 -14.05
N ILE A 338 0.34 11.82 -14.54
CA ILE A 338 -0.75 11.02 -15.12
C ILE A 338 -0.22 10.19 -16.31
N GLU A 339 0.60 10.77 -17.20
CA GLU A 339 1.21 10.06 -18.30
C GLU A 339 2.09 8.88 -17.82
N VAL A 340 2.91 9.09 -16.79
CA VAL A 340 3.76 8.04 -16.20
C VAL A 340 2.93 6.96 -15.53
N ILE A 341 1.95 7.33 -14.70
CA ILE A 341 1.14 6.39 -13.91
C ILE A 341 0.20 5.60 -14.83
N SER A 342 -0.46 6.25 -15.78
CA SER A 342 -1.37 5.56 -16.70
C SER A 342 -0.63 4.55 -17.59
N ASP A 343 0.61 4.86 -18.01
CA ASP A 343 1.47 3.91 -18.71
C ASP A 343 1.97 2.78 -17.80
N TRP A 344 2.19 3.06 -16.52
CA TRP A 344 2.54 2.05 -15.52
C TRP A 344 1.39 1.08 -15.25
N TYR A 345 0.17 1.60 -15.25
CA TYR A 345 -1.03 0.86 -14.88
C TYR A 345 -1.72 0.17 -16.07
N LYS A 346 -1.20 0.31 -17.29
CA LYS A 346 -1.60 -0.53 -18.43
C LYS A 346 -1.13 -1.97 -18.23
#